data_f1650953bd666d34d22f27434c1dab73
#
_entry.id   f1650953bd666d34d22f27434c1dab73
#
_cell.length_a   1.000
_cell.length_b   1.000
_cell.length_c   1.000
_cell.angle_alpha   90.00
_cell.angle_beta   90.00
_cell.angle_gamma   90.00
#
_symmetry.space_group_name_H-M   'P 1'
#
loop_
_entity.id
_entity.type
_entity.pdbx_description
1 polymer ?
#
loop_
_entity_poly.entity_id
_entity_poly.type
_entity_poly.pdbx_seq_one_letter_code
_entity_poly.pdbx_strand_id
1 'polypeptide(L)'
;MIVTDYRNLEFYSEVPHAKEVIDFIDGFKKTEMKTGRYDILGDELFAAVSRYDTEPREDRRFESHRKYIDIQIVLDGNEELDWAETSSLKMTDNGFERGDDIAFYDGEALSTVTLGKEQCAVLFPEDGHRPNVMHKEIENVLKIVFKIKK
;
A
#
# COMPACT_ATOMS: atom_id res chain seq x y z
N MET A 1 6.43 -9.48 1.02
CA MET A 1 5.89 -8.56 -0.03
C MET A 1 5.70 -9.32 -1.34
N ILE A 2 4.60 -9.06 -2.09
CA ILE A 2 4.36 -9.54 -3.46
C ILE A 2 4.19 -8.31 -4.35
N VAL A 3 4.84 -8.30 -5.52
CA VAL A 3 4.67 -7.22 -6.52
C VAL A 3 4.18 -7.85 -7.82
N THR A 4 3.04 -7.36 -8.33
CA THR A 4 2.39 -7.94 -9.50
C THR A 4 1.41 -6.93 -10.15
N ASP A 5 0.79 -7.29 -11.25
CA ASP A 5 -0.41 -6.63 -11.77
C ASP A 5 -1.62 -7.03 -10.91
N TYR A 6 -2.51 -6.08 -10.56
CA TYR A 6 -3.64 -6.37 -9.67
C TYR A 6 -4.54 -7.51 -10.18
N ARG A 7 -4.62 -7.71 -11.50
CA ARG A 7 -5.41 -8.80 -12.13
C ARG A 7 -4.87 -10.20 -11.83
N ASN A 8 -3.62 -10.28 -11.37
CA ASN A 8 -2.97 -11.54 -11.01
C ASN A 8 -3.16 -11.91 -9.53
N LEU A 9 -3.81 -11.08 -8.72
CA LEU A 9 -3.95 -11.32 -7.27
C LEU A 9 -4.57 -12.67 -6.93
N GLU A 10 -5.51 -13.16 -7.76
CA GLU A 10 -6.14 -14.48 -7.56
C GLU A 10 -5.17 -15.67 -7.64
N PHE A 11 -3.99 -15.49 -8.23
CA PHE A 11 -2.97 -16.56 -8.30
C PHE A 11 -2.19 -16.74 -6.99
N TYR A 12 -2.37 -15.85 -6.04
CA TYR A 12 -1.66 -15.86 -4.75
C TYR A 12 -2.61 -16.26 -3.63
N SER A 13 -2.50 -17.52 -3.17
CA SER A 13 -3.37 -18.08 -2.13
C SER A 13 -3.28 -17.37 -0.79
N GLU A 14 -2.17 -16.64 -0.57
CA GLU A 14 -1.90 -15.86 0.63
C GLU A 14 -2.64 -14.51 0.66
N VAL A 15 -3.29 -14.13 -0.46
CA VAL A 15 -4.03 -12.87 -0.58
C VAL A 15 -5.52 -13.14 -0.40
N PRO A 16 -6.09 -12.94 0.79
CA PRO A 16 -7.52 -13.12 0.99
C PRO A 16 -8.29 -12.03 0.22
N HIS A 17 -9.53 -12.33 -0.17
CA HIS A 17 -10.42 -11.39 -0.88
C HIS A 17 -9.85 -10.82 -2.20
N ALA A 18 -8.92 -11.56 -2.85
CA ALA A 18 -8.32 -11.12 -4.11
C ALA A 18 -9.38 -10.78 -5.18
N LYS A 19 -10.42 -11.61 -5.27
CA LYS A 19 -11.52 -11.40 -6.23
C LYS A 19 -12.30 -10.12 -5.94
N GLU A 20 -12.66 -9.86 -4.68
CA GLU A 20 -13.38 -8.66 -4.28
C GLU A 20 -12.56 -7.39 -4.55
N VAL A 21 -11.24 -7.45 -4.35
CA VAL A 21 -10.30 -6.38 -4.70
C VAL A 21 -10.31 -6.09 -6.20
N ILE A 22 -10.18 -7.13 -7.03
CA ILE A 22 -10.20 -7.00 -8.50
C ILE A 22 -11.54 -6.44 -8.97
N ASP A 23 -12.65 -7.02 -8.52
CA ASP A 23 -14.01 -6.60 -8.89
C ASP A 23 -14.26 -5.12 -8.51
N PHE A 24 -13.77 -4.71 -7.33
CA PHE A 24 -13.86 -3.31 -6.90
C PHE A 24 -13.09 -2.38 -7.84
N ILE A 25 -11.84 -2.70 -8.18
CA ILE A 25 -11.01 -1.87 -9.07
C ILE A 25 -11.66 -1.74 -10.44
N ASP A 26 -12.12 -2.85 -11.02
CA ASP A 26 -12.74 -2.87 -12.35
C ASP A 26 -14.06 -2.09 -12.39
N GLY A 27 -14.81 -2.08 -11.30
CA GLY A 27 -15.98 -1.24 -11.12
C GLY A 27 -15.60 0.24 -10.93
N PHE A 28 -14.64 0.50 -10.05
CA PHE A 28 -14.19 1.85 -9.68
C PHE A 28 -13.61 2.63 -10.87
N LYS A 29 -12.84 1.97 -11.74
CA LYS A 29 -12.27 2.55 -12.96
C LYS A 29 -13.34 3.05 -13.96
N LYS A 30 -14.59 2.62 -13.81
CA LYS A 30 -15.72 3.06 -14.63
C LYS A 30 -16.46 4.27 -14.05
N THR A 31 -16.03 4.76 -12.90
CA THR A 31 -16.60 5.91 -12.19
C THR A 31 -15.72 7.15 -12.32
N GLU A 32 -16.09 8.22 -11.63
CA GLU A 32 -15.28 9.46 -11.52
C GLU A 32 -14.02 9.29 -10.66
N MET A 33 -13.75 8.08 -10.12
CA MET A 33 -12.59 7.74 -9.28
C MET A 33 -12.35 8.76 -8.15
N LYS A 34 -13.37 9.06 -7.37
CA LYS A 34 -13.28 10.03 -6.26
C LYS A 34 -12.41 9.50 -5.13
N THR A 35 -11.65 10.39 -4.52
CA THR A 35 -10.90 10.08 -3.29
C THR A 35 -11.83 9.85 -2.12
N GLY A 36 -11.41 9.04 -1.15
CA GLY A 36 -12.19 8.72 0.03
C GLY A 36 -12.05 7.27 0.48
N ARG A 37 -12.79 6.91 1.53
CA ARG A 37 -12.90 5.54 2.03
C ARG A 37 -14.11 4.86 1.41
N TYR A 38 -13.94 3.60 1.04
CA TYR A 38 -14.96 2.73 0.47
C TYR A 38 -15.03 1.43 1.27
N ASP A 39 -16.12 1.22 1.98
CA ASP A 39 -16.36 -0.03 2.71
C ASP A 39 -16.87 -1.10 1.72
N ILE A 40 -16.16 -2.23 1.64
CA ILE A 40 -16.48 -3.35 0.75
C ILE A 40 -17.13 -4.47 1.55
N LEU A 41 -16.45 -4.91 2.62
CA LEU A 41 -16.93 -5.92 3.57
C LEU A 41 -16.79 -5.39 5.02
N GLY A 42 -17.22 -4.16 5.27
CA GLY A 42 -17.06 -3.50 6.57
C GLY A 42 -15.59 -3.39 6.98
N ASP A 43 -15.27 -3.82 8.20
CA ASP A 43 -13.89 -3.78 8.72
C ASP A 43 -13.00 -4.92 8.22
N GLU A 44 -13.56 -5.95 7.57
CA GLU A 44 -12.79 -7.07 7.02
C GLU A 44 -12.06 -6.67 5.74
N LEU A 45 -12.68 -5.79 4.91
CA LEU A 45 -12.08 -5.28 3.69
C LEU A 45 -12.64 -3.89 3.38
N PHE A 46 -11.77 -2.92 3.29
CA PHE A 46 -12.10 -1.57 2.80
C PHE A 46 -10.97 -1.01 1.93
N ALA A 47 -11.28 -0.02 1.12
CA ALA A 47 -10.35 0.69 0.28
C ALA A 47 -10.23 2.16 0.71
N ALA A 48 -9.01 2.69 0.71
CA ALA A 48 -8.72 4.11 0.83
C ALA A 48 -8.16 4.61 -0.51
N VAL A 49 -8.88 5.52 -1.16
CA VAL A 49 -8.45 6.14 -2.42
C VAL A 49 -7.91 7.53 -2.12
N SER A 50 -6.71 7.79 -2.55
CA SER A 50 -6.03 9.08 -2.36
C SER A 50 -5.39 9.58 -3.64
N ARG A 51 -5.27 10.91 -3.74
CA ARG A 51 -4.48 11.59 -4.76
C ARG A 51 -3.50 12.52 -4.06
N TYR A 52 -2.23 12.42 -4.41
CA TYR A 52 -1.15 13.15 -3.76
C TYR A 52 0.02 13.33 -4.71
N ASP A 53 0.92 14.23 -4.38
CA ASP A 53 2.21 14.35 -5.02
C ASP A 53 3.23 13.46 -4.29
N THR A 54 4.04 12.72 -5.04
CA THR A 54 5.16 11.94 -4.46
C THR A 54 6.19 12.87 -3.83
N GLU A 55 6.97 12.37 -2.88
CA GLU A 55 7.92 13.15 -2.10
C GLU A 55 9.35 12.60 -2.21
N PRO A 56 10.37 13.42 -1.95
CA PRO A 56 11.74 12.94 -1.80
C PRO A 56 11.84 11.83 -0.75
N ARG A 57 12.70 10.86 -0.99
CA ARG A 57 12.87 9.67 -0.10
C ARG A 57 13.19 10.04 1.35
N GLU A 58 13.98 11.08 1.57
CA GLU A 58 14.38 11.60 2.87
C GLU A 58 13.22 12.19 3.69
N ASP A 59 12.13 12.57 3.02
CA ASP A 59 10.94 13.12 3.66
C ASP A 59 9.92 12.02 4.02
N ARG A 60 10.21 10.76 3.67
CA ARG A 60 9.33 9.61 3.92
C ARG A 60 9.94 8.66 4.94
N ARG A 61 9.09 8.01 5.73
CA ARG A 61 9.48 7.01 6.72
C ARG A 61 8.97 5.64 6.34
N PHE A 62 9.63 4.61 6.82
CA PHE A 62 9.04 3.27 6.81
C PHE A 62 7.87 3.19 7.77
N GLU A 63 6.86 2.41 7.38
CA GLU A 63 5.70 2.10 8.20
C GLU A 63 5.40 0.59 8.14
N SER A 64 4.66 0.08 9.13
CA SER A 64 4.10 -1.26 9.11
C SER A 64 2.77 -1.31 9.84
N HIS A 65 2.01 -2.37 9.59
CA HIS A 65 0.69 -2.61 10.16
C HIS A 65 0.66 -3.98 10.86
N ARG A 66 -0.26 -4.20 11.79
CA ARG A 66 -0.41 -5.50 12.49
C ARG A 66 -1.73 -6.18 12.22
N LYS A 67 -2.79 -5.40 12.07
CA LYS A 67 -4.17 -5.89 11.92
C LYS A 67 -4.54 -6.15 10.47
N TYR A 68 -3.89 -5.44 9.53
CA TYR A 68 -4.25 -5.45 8.13
C TYR A 68 -3.08 -5.86 7.24
N ILE A 69 -3.42 -6.56 6.16
CA ILE A 69 -2.59 -6.70 4.97
C ILE A 69 -2.94 -5.51 4.08
N ASP A 70 -1.94 -4.81 3.56
CA ASP A 70 -2.13 -3.73 2.60
C ASP A 70 -1.98 -4.24 1.17
N ILE A 71 -2.93 -3.89 0.29
CA ILE A 71 -2.70 -3.98 -1.15
C ILE A 71 -2.70 -2.56 -1.70
N GLN A 72 -1.53 -2.08 -2.09
CA GLN A 72 -1.31 -0.74 -2.61
C GLN A 72 -1.25 -0.79 -4.13
N ILE A 73 -2.13 -0.07 -4.82
CA ILE A 73 -2.29 -0.12 -6.28
C ILE A 73 -2.26 1.28 -6.84
N VAL A 74 -1.36 1.55 -7.79
CA VAL A 74 -1.29 2.81 -8.52
C VAL A 74 -2.25 2.74 -9.71
N LEU A 75 -3.17 3.70 -9.82
CA LEU A 75 -4.09 3.84 -10.95
C LEU A 75 -3.64 4.87 -11.98
N ASP A 76 -2.88 5.87 -11.52
CA ASP A 76 -2.35 6.96 -12.36
C ASP A 76 -1.06 7.50 -11.74
N GLY A 77 -0.06 7.86 -12.56
CA GLY A 77 1.27 8.24 -12.12
C GLY A 77 2.19 7.06 -11.80
N ASN A 78 3.31 7.35 -11.15
CA ASN A 78 4.30 6.36 -10.70
C ASN A 78 4.84 6.75 -9.34
N GLU A 79 5.14 5.77 -8.50
CA GLU A 79 5.85 5.97 -7.25
C GLU A 79 6.87 4.86 -6.99
N GLU A 80 7.87 5.14 -6.21
CA GLU A 80 8.71 4.10 -5.60
C GLU A 80 8.15 3.70 -4.25
N LEU A 81 8.26 2.40 -3.98
CA LEU A 81 7.96 1.79 -2.69
C LEU A 81 9.22 1.06 -2.23
N ASP A 82 9.79 1.51 -1.12
CA ASP A 82 10.88 0.80 -0.47
C ASP A 82 10.32 -0.28 0.45
N TRP A 83 11.08 -1.36 0.56
CA TRP A 83 10.76 -2.48 1.41
C TRP A 83 11.96 -2.91 2.26
N ALA A 84 11.68 -3.30 3.51
CA ALA A 84 12.57 -4.03 4.40
C ALA A 84 11.76 -4.87 5.38
N GLU A 85 12.34 -5.95 5.91
CA GLU A 85 11.72 -6.66 7.04
C GLU A 85 11.68 -5.73 8.27
N THR A 86 10.55 -5.67 8.98
CA THR A 86 10.41 -4.84 10.19
C THR A 86 11.46 -5.15 11.23
N SER A 87 11.96 -6.40 11.30
CA SER A 87 13.02 -6.84 12.21
C SER A 87 14.39 -6.21 11.92
N SER A 88 14.62 -5.71 10.70
CA SER A 88 15.84 -5.01 10.30
C SER A 88 15.78 -3.50 10.49
N LEU A 89 14.60 -2.97 10.83
CA LEU A 89 14.34 -1.55 10.99
C LEU A 89 14.32 -1.15 12.48
N LYS A 90 14.66 0.10 12.75
CA LYS A 90 14.57 0.68 14.10
C LYS A 90 13.25 1.42 14.26
N MET A 91 12.35 0.91 15.10
CA MET A 91 11.10 1.60 15.43
C MET A 91 11.36 2.96 16.07
N THR A 92 10.75 4.00 15.54
CA THR A 92 10.87 5.40 16.02
C THR A 92 9.57 5.95 16.59
N ASP A 93 8.44 5.39 16.16
CA ASP A 93 7.12 5.74 16.70
C ASP A 93 6.22 4.50 16.74
N ASN A 94 5.76 4.14 17.95
CA ASN A 94 4.95 2.94 18.18
C ASN A 94 3.47 3.30 18.35
N GLY A 95 2.76 3.48 17.23
CA GLY A 95 1.30 3.71 17.24
C GLY A 95 0.52 2.54 17.81
N PHE A 96 1.05 1.31 17.73
CA PHE A 96 0.37 0.12 18.26
C PHE A 96 0.09 0.21 19.76
N GLU A 97 0.96 0.87 20.56
CA GLU A 97 0.74 1.10 21.99
C GLU A 97 -0.37 2.10 22.25
N ARG A 98 -0.68 2.96 21.29
CA ARG A 98 -1.78 3.93 21.35
C ARG A 98 -3.09 3.40 20.80
N GLY A 99 -3.10 2.16 20.27
CA GLY A 99 -4.27 1.53 19.65
C GLY A 99 -4.39 1.76 18.14
N ASP A 100 -3.45 2.50 17.54
CA ASP A 100 -3.36 2.69 16.10
C ASP A 100 -2.85 1.42 15.41
N ASP A 101 -3.19 1.20 14.15
CA ASP A 101 -2.62 0.09 13.37
C ASP A 101 -1.47 0.56 12.48
N ILE A 102 -0.57 1.35 13.05
CA ILE A 102 0.63 1.83 12.35
C ILE A 102 1.78 2.03 13.33
N ALA A 103 2.98 1.67 12.90
CA ALA A 103 4.22 2.11 13.54
C ALA A 103 5.18 2.62 12.45
N PHE A 104 6.06 3.54 12.84
CA PHE A 104 7.06 4.13 11.95
C PHE A 104 8.47 3.73 12.36
N TYR A 105 9.34 3.68 11.34
CA TYR A 105 10.70 3.19 11.51
C TYR A 105 11.71 4.00 10.70
N ASP A 106 12.95 3.98 11.18
CA ASP A 106 14.14 4.38 10.44
C ASP A 106 14.93 3.15 10.03
N GLY A 107 15.61 3.23 8.90
CA GLY A 107 16.49 2.18 8.39
C GLY A 107 16.71 2.25 6.89
N GLU A 108 17.47 1.27 6.40
CA GLU A 108 17.81 1.15 4.98
C GLU A 108 16.84 0.21 4.26
N ALA A 109 16.51 0.54 3.02
CA ALA A 109 15.73 -0.34 2.16
C ALA A 109 16.55 -1.57 1.75
N LEU A 110 15.96 -2.76 1.87
CA LEU A 110 16.52 -3.99 1.30
C LEU A 110 16.16 -4.14 -0.17
N SER A 111 15.04 -3.54 -0.59
CA SER A 111 14.58 -3.51 -1.97
C SER A 111 13.76 -2.25 -2.23
N THR A 112 13.78 -1.79 -3.47
CA THR A 112 12.92 -0.71 -3.97
C THR A 112 12.23 -1.20 -5.24
N VAL A 113 10.93 -0.95 -5.33
CA VAL A 113 10.15 -1.26 -6.53
C VAL A 113 9.46 0.00 -7.03
N THR A 114 9.39 0.18 -8.34
CA THR A 114 8.57 1.22 -8.95
C THR A 114 7.20 0.63 -9.23
N LEU A 115 6.16 1.25 -8.70
CA LEU A 115 4.77 0.93 -9.01
C LEU A 115 4.25 1.94 -10.02
N GLY A 116 3.92 1.47 -11.20
CA GLY A 116 3.22 2.23 -12.22
C GLY A 116 1.76 1.79 -12.32
N LYS A 117 1.08 2.33 -13.33
CA LYS A 117 -0.34 2.08 -13.55
C LYS A 117 -0.72 0.60 -13.53
N GLU A 118 -1.71 0.26 -12.69
CA GLU A 118 -2.27 -1.08 -12.50
C GLU A 118 -1.32 -2.08 -11.82
N GLN A 119 -0.11 -1.67 -11.45
CA GLN A 119 0.78 -2.46 -10.61
C GLN A 119 0.42 -2.33 -9.15
N CYS A 120 0.60 -3.41 -8.41
CA CYS A 120 0.32 -3.45 -6.98
C CYS A 120 1.47 -4.08 -6.17
N ALA A 121 1.54 -3.66 -4.90
CA ALA A 121 2.31 -4.32 -3.87
C ALA A 121 1.37 -4.85 -2.79
N VAL A 122 1.48 -6.14 -2.45
CA VAL A 122 0.85 -6.76 -1.28
C VAL A 122 1.87 -6.77 -0.15
N LEU A 123 1.50 -6.18 0.97
CA LEU A 123 2.37 -5.95 2.12
C LEU A 123 1.75 -6.61 3.35
N PHE A 124 2.45 -7.58 3.90
CA PHE A 124 2.05 -8.31 5.10
C PHE A 124 2.56 -7.58 6.36
N PRO A 125 2.09 -7.93 7.56
CA PRO A 125 2.50 -7.26 8.80
C PRO A 125 4.01 -7.21 9.07
N GLU A 126 4.76 -8.18 8.58
CA GLU A 126 6.23 -8.24 8.67
C GLU A 126 6.95 -7.34 7.65
N ASP A 127 6.23 -6.85 6.63
CA ASP A 127 6.78 -6.01 5.58
C ASP A 127 6.80 -4.53 6.02
N GLY A 128 7.96 -4.06 6.47
CA GLY A 128 8.21 -2.64 6.61
C GLY A 128 8.28 -2.01 5.22
N HIS A 129 7.53 -0.93 5.00
CA HIS A 129 7.46 -0.29 3.69
C HIS A 129 7.45 1.22 3.80
N ARG A 130 8.01 1.88 2.80
CA ARG A 130 8.05 3.34 2.68
C ARG A 130 7.44 3.72 1.35
N PRO A 131 6.13 4.09 1.33
CA PRO A 131 5.40 4.47 0.13
C PRO A 131 5.58 5.96 -0.18
N ASN A 132 4.97 6.40 -1.30
CA ASN A 132 4.89 7.79 -1.75
C ASN A 132 6.25 8.40 -2.13
N VAL A 133 7.26 7.58 -2.38
CA VAL A 133 8.58 8.07 -2.78
C VAL A 133 8.56 8.42 -4.26
N MET A 134 9.09 9.59 -4.62
CA MET A 134 9.23 9.99 -6.03
C MET A 134 10.17 9.03 -6.77
N HIS A 135 9.81 8.65 -8.01
CA HIS A 135 10.66 7.81 -8.85
C HIS A 135 11.81 8.61 -9.47
N LYS A 136 11.55 9.61 -10.26
CA LYS A 136 12.56 10.48 -10.91
C LYS A 136 12.32 11.94 -10.57
N GLU A 137 11.07 12.32 -10.53
CA GLU A 137 10.57 13.64 -10.22
C GLU A 137 9.29 13.49 -9.40
N ILE A 138 8.83 14.59 -8.84
CA ILE A 138 7.54 14.62 -8.12
C ILE A 138 6.43 14.41 -9.15
N GLU A 139 5.61 13.37 -8.95
CA GLU A 139 4.45 13.07 -9.77
C GLU A 139 3.17 13.10 -8.94
N ASN A 140 2.06 13.50 -9.57
CA ASN A 140 0.75 13.38 -8.97
C ASN A 140 0.22 11.95 -9.18
N VAL A 141 0.01 11.24 -8.11
CA VAL A 141 -0.40 9.82 -8.10
C VAL A 141 -1.82 9.65 -7.62
N LEU A 142 -2.62 8.85 -8.34
CA LEU A 142 -3.88 8.30 -7.84
C LEU A 142 -3.64 6.87 -7.39
N LYS A 143 -3.89 6.60 -6.12
CA LYS A 143 -3.61 5.32 -5.47
C LYS A 143 -4.82 4.79 -4.70
N ILE A 144 -4.99 3.48 -4.73
CA ILE A 144 -5.89 2.75 -3.84
C ILE A 144 -5.04 1.92 -2.88
N VAL A 145 -5.36 1.99 -1.60
CA VAL A 145 -4.84 1.07 -0.58
C VAL A 145 -6.02 0.28 -0.03
N PHE A 146 -6.03 -1.02 -0.30
CA PHE A 146 -6.96 -1.93 0.38
C PHE A 146 -6.37 -2.37 1.71
N LYS A 147 -7.21 -2.38 2.72
CA LYS A 147 -6.92 -2.90 4.05
C LYS A 147 -7.73 -4.18 4.23
N ILE A 148 -7.03 -5.31 4.28
CA ILE A 148 -7.62 -6.64 4.48
C ILE A 148 -7.27 -7.10 5.87
N LYS A 149 -8.27 -7.38 6.70
CA LYS A 149 -8.05 -7.80 8.08
C LYS A 149 -7.43 -9.19 8.12
N LYS A 150 -6.40 -9.33 8.94
CA LYS A 150 -5.66 -10.59 9.14
C LYS A 150 -6.35 -11.50 10.15
#